data_63979d45e538d7984d6a560633586c05
#
_entry.id   63979d45e538d7984d6a560633586c05
#
_cell.length_a   1.000
_cell.length_b   1.000
_cell.length_c   1.000
_cell.angle_alpha   90.00
_cell.angle_beta   90.00
_cell.angle_gamma   90.00
#
_symmetry.space_group_name_H-M   'P 1'
#
loop_
_entity.id
_entity.type
_entity.pdbx_description
1 polymer ?
#
loop_
_entity_poly.entity_id
_entity_poly.type
_entity_poly.pdbx_seq_one_letter_code
_entity_poly.pdbx_strand_id
1 'polypeptide(L)'
;LVALAGALAAGPGLLRRNFANLRLALPVALIASACSIVGAMLGLALPTDIIQTCLGVTILGIAVLLFFSKNSVRPVVNKQDAVGLALGMNGVFLEPSTGEVVDWKTHRTLAGLLLFIVIGIMAGMFGLGAGWANVPVLNLLMGVPLKVSVGTSKFLLSITDTSAAWVYLNQGCVIPLMAIPSIVGLMLGSVVG
;
A
#
# COMPACT_ATOMS: atom_id res chain seq x y z
N LEU A 1 13.07 5.23 0.11
CA LEU A 1 13.17 6.37 1.05
C LEU A 1 12.27 7.54 0.65
N VAL A 2 12.26 7.97 -0.62
CA VAL A 2 11.41 9.09 -1.08
C VAL A 2 9.93 8.75 -0.90
N ALA A 3 9.49 7.54 -1.31
CA ALA A 3 8.12 7.08 -1.12
C ALA A 3 7.71 7.04 0.36
N LEU A 4 8.63 6.58 1.24
CA LEU A 4 8.44 6.59 2.68
C LEU A 4 8.20 8.00 3.22
N ALA A 5 9.03 8.96 2.82
CA ALA A 5 8.88 10.37 3.24
C ALA A 5 7.51 10.94 2.84
N GLY A 6 7.05 10.64 1.61
CA GLY A 6 5.72 11.03 1.14
C GLY A 6 4.58 10.39 1.92
N ALA A 7 4.72 9.10 2.26
CA ALA A 7 3.72 8.39 3.06
C ALA A 7 3.65 8.95 4.49
N LEU A 8 4.79 9.24 5.11
CA LEU A 8 4.85 9.84 6.45
C LEU A 8 4.31 11.26 6.48
N ALA A 9 4.57 12.07 5.45
CA ALA A 9 4.06 13.43 5.36
C ALA A 9 2.53 13.48 5.22
N ALA A 10 1.93 12.59 4.40
CA ALA A 10 0.49 12.54 4.18
C ALA A 10 -0.28 11.73 5.24
N GLY A 11 0.38 10.80 5.93
CA GLY A 11 -0.21 9.83 6.85
C GLY A 11 -1.05 10.45 7.98
N PRO A 12 -0.51 11.41 8.75
CA PRO A 12 -1.22 12.02 9.87
C PRO A 12 -2.52 12.72 9.48
N GLY A 13 -2.54 13.37 8.31
CA GLY A 13 -3.75 14.02 7.79
C GLY A 13 -4.87 13.03 7.46
N LEU A 14 -4.52 11.90 6.89
CA LEU A 14 -5.48 10.85 6.52
C LEU A 14 -6.01 10.08 7.74
N LEU A 15 -5.15 9.85 8.75
CA LEU A 15 -5.57 9.24 10.02
C LEU A 15 -6.55 10.15 10.78
N ARG A 16 -6.29 11.45 10.85
CA ARG A 16 -7.19 12.41 11.51
C ARG A 16 -8.57 12.50 10.85
N ARG A 17 -8.65 12.25 9.54
CA ARG A 17 -9.91 12.25 8.78
C ARG A 17 -10.63 10.89 8.80
N ASN A 18 -10.16 9.92 9.59
CA ASN A 18 -10.69 8.55 9.66
C ASN A 18 -10.76 7.81 8.30
N PHE A 19 -9.91 8.20 7.34
CA PHE A 19 -9.81 7.50 6.05
C PHE A 19 -8.91 6.27 6.10
N ALA A 20 -8.10 6.11 7.14
CA ALA A 20 -7.30 4.90 7.34
C ALA A 20 -7.93 4.02 8.43
N ASN A 21 -8.28 2.79 8.08
CA ASN A 21 -8.80 1.82 9.03
C ASN A 21 -7.65 0.97 9.59
N LEU A 22 -7.30 1.21 10.86
CA LEU A 22 -6.18 0.53 11.53
C LEU A 22 -6.43 -0.98 11.69
N ARG A 23 -7.67 -1.41 11.90
CA ARG A 23 -8.01 -2.84 12.04
C ARG A 23 -7.77 -3.60 10.74
N LEU A 24 -8.03 -2.95 9.61
CA LEU A 24 -7.70 -3.49 8.29
C LEU A 24 -6.18 -3.39 8.02
N ALA A 25 -5.57 -2.25 8.38
CA ALA A 25 -4.19 -1.95 8.04
C ALA A 25 -3.18 -2.81 8.80
N LEU A 26 -3.38 -3.08 10.10
CA LEU A 26 -2.40 -3.76 10.94
C LEU A 26 -2.04 -5.17 10.45
N PRO A 27 -2.99 -6.10 10.25
CA PRO A 27 -2.63 -7.45 9.80
C PRO A 27 -2.02 -7.45 8.40
N VAL A 28 -2.51 -6.59 7.49
CA VAL A 28 -1.94 -6.44 6.15
C VAL A 28 -0.52 -5.86 6.22
N ALA A 29 -0.31 -4.84 7.07
CA ALA A 29 1.00 -4.22 7.26
C ALA A 29 2.04 -5.20 7.80
N LEU A 30 1.69 -6.03 8.78
CA LEU A 30 2.58 -7.05 9.34
C LEU A 30 3.05 -8.05 8.27
N ILE A 31 2.12 -8.57 7.49
CA ILE A 31 2.43 -9.51 6.41
C ILE A 31 3.28 -8.82 5.33
N ALA A 32 2.83 -7.67 4.83
CA ALA A 32 3.49 -6.97 3.75
C ALA A 32 4.88 -6.45 4.16
N SER A 33 5.08 -6.00 5.41
CA SER A 33 6.38 -5.52 5.88
C SER A 33 7.40 -6.66 6.04
N ALA A 34 6.99 -7.79 6.58
CA ALA A 34 7.85 -8.98 6.66
C ALA A 34 8.27 -9.45 5.25
N CYS A 35 7.32 -9.51 4.32
CA CYS A 35 7.59 -9.87 2.94
C CYS A 35 8.43 -8.81 2.21
N SER A 36 8.31 -7.53 2.57
CA SER A 36 9.11 -6.44 2.00
C SER A 36 10.59 -6.54 2.40
N ILE A 37 10.90 -6.99 3.61
CA ILE A 37 12.28 -7.30 4.02
C ILE A 37 12.87 -8.39 3.13
N VAL A 38 12.15 -9.50 2.95
CA VAL A 38 12.57 -10.59 2.06
C VAL A 38 12.74 -10.08 0.63
N GLY A 39 11.80 -9.28 0.15
CA GLY A 39 11.87 -8.68 -1.18
C GLY A 39 13.09 -7.77 -1.37
N ALA A 40 13.42 -6.94 -0.39
CA ALA A 40 14.61 -6.09 -0.42
C ALA A 40 15.91 -6.91 -0.45
N MET A 41 15.98 -8.00 0.31
CA MET A 41 17.13 -8.92 0.28
C MET A 41 17.27 -9.60 -1.09
N LEU A 42 16.14 -10.04 -1.68
CA LEU A 42 16.14 -10.62 -3.04
C LEU A 42 16.56 -9.58 -4.08
N GLY A 43 16.08 -8.34 -3.97
CA GLY A 43 16.46 -7.25 -4.88
C GLY A 43 17.94 -6.92 -4.84
N LEU A 44 18.61 -7.12 -3.70
CA LEU A 44 20.05 -6.93 -3.57
C LEU A 44 20.86 -8.13 -4.07
N ALA A 45 20.29 -9.33 -4.04
CA ALA A 45 20.97 -10.56 -4.46
C ALA A 45 20.83 -10.87 -5.95
N LEU A 46 19.79 -10.36 -6.62
CA LEU A 46 19.50 -10.67 -8.01
C LEU A 46 20.27 -9.76 -8.97
N PRO A 47 20.66 -10.28 -10.16
CA PRO A 47 21.24 -9.46 -11.24
C PRO A 47 20.27 -8.37 -11.71
N THR A 48 20.82 -7.23 -12.07
CA THR A 48 20.05 -6.05 -12.50
C THR A 48 19.10 -6.35 -13.67
N ASP A 49 19.51 -7.21 -14.61
CA ASP A 49 18.72 -7.56 -15.80
C ASP A 49 17.41 -8.28 -15.41
N ILE A 50 17.49 -9.18 -14.43
CA ILE A 50 16.30 -9.88 -13.90
C ILE A 50 15.37 -8.91 -13.22
N ILE A 51 15.91 -8.01 -12.40
CA ILE A 51 15.12 -7.00 -11.68
C ILE A 51 14.40 -6.06 -12.66
N GLN A 52 15.10 -5.59 -13.71
CA GLN A 52 14.51 -4.72 -14.73
C GLN A 52 13.41 -5.44 -15.53
N THR A 53 13.62 -6.70 -15.87
CA THR A 53 12.61 -7.51 -16.57
C THR A 53 11.37 -7.70 -15.69
N CYS A 54 11.56 -8.09 -14.44
CA CYS A 54 10.46 -8.25 -13.48
C CYS A 54 9.71 -6.93 -13.25
N LEU A 55 10.42 -5.80 -13.17
CA LEU A 55 9.83 -4.47 -13.05
C LEU A 55 8.97 -4.14 -14.28
N GLY A 56 9.49 -4.38 -15.48
CA GLY A 56 8.76 -4.17 -16.73
C GLY A 56 7.47 -4.98 -16.81
N VAL A 57 7.54 -6.27 -16.48
CA VAL A 57 6.37 -7.17 -16.42
C VAL A 57 5.35 -6.67 -15.38
N THR A 58 5.84 -6.21 -14.23
CA THR A 58 4.98 -5.65 -13.18
C THR A 58 4.24 -4.41 -13.66
N ILE A 59 4.94 -3.46 -14.28
CA ILE A 59 4.34 -2.22 -14.81
C ILE A 59 3.28 -2.55 -15.87
N LEU A 60 3.56 -3.49 -16.77
CA LEU A 60 2.58 -3.94 -17.76
C LEU A 60 1.36 -4.59 -17.10
N GLY A 61 1.58 -5.45 -16.10
CA GLY A 61 0.51 -6.08 -15.33
C GLY A 61 -0.39 -5.04 -14.65
N ILE A 62 0.20 -4.00 -14.07
CA ILE A 62 -0.55 -2.88 -13.46
C ILE A 62 -1.36 -2.14 -14.52
N ALA A 63 -0.75 -1.80 -15.65
CA ALA A 63 -1.43 -1.09 -16.74
C ALA A 63 -2.64 -1.88 -17.24
N VAL A 64 -2.48 -3.19 -17.45
CA VAL A 64 -3.57 -4.09 -17.85
C VAL A 64 -4.66 -4.13 -16.77
N LEU A 65 -4.28 -4.29 -15.51
CA LEU A 65 -5.21 -4.34 -14.39
C LEU A 65 -6.03 -3.04 -14.27
N LEU A 66 -5.38 -1.88 -14.40
CA LEU A 66 -6.04 -0.59 -14.38
C LEU A 66 -6.95 -0.36 -15.59
N PHE A 67 -6.55 -0.84 -16.78
CA PHE A 67 -7.36 -0.72 -17.99
C PHE A 67 -8.66 -1.52 -17.88
N PHE A 68 -8.63 -2.72 -17.31
CA PHE A 68 -9.81 -3.55 -17.09
C PHE A 68 -10.58 -3.22 -15.82
N SER A 69 -10.01 -2.42 -14.92
CA SER A 69 -10.65 -2.03 -13.67
C SER A 69 -11.76 -1.02 -13.95
N LYS A 70 -13.01 -1.46 -13.85
CA LYS A 70 -14.16 -0.56 -13.82
C LYS A 70 -14.15 0.22 -12.51
N ASN A 71 -14.37 1.55 -12.59
CA ASN A 71 -14.42 2.43 -11.42
C ASN A 71 -15.48 1.96 -10.41
N SER A 72 -15.03 1.27 -9.38
CA SER A 72 -15.90 0.85 -8.27
C SER A 72 -15.67 1.79 -7.09
N VAL A 73 -16.35 2.94 -7.10
CA VAL A 73 -16.25 3.93 -6.01
C VAL A 73 -16.79 3.36 -4.71
N ARG A 74 -17.88 2.57 -4.80
CA ARG A 74 -18.55 1.91 -3.66
C ARG A 74 -18.88 0.46 -4.01
N PRO A 75 -17.97 -0.50 -3.75
CA PRO A 75 -18.29 -1.91 -3.95
C PRO A 75 -19.33 -2.35 -2.92
N VAL A 76 -20.38 -3.02 -3.39
CA VAL A 76 -21.43 -3.57 -2.51
C VAL A 76 -21.04 -4.99 -2.11
N VAL A 77 -20.76 -5.19 -0.83
CA VAL A 77 -20.43 -6.50 -0.26
C VAL A 77 -21.61 -6.98 0.58
N ASN A 78 -22.31 -8.01 0.10
CA ASN A 78 -23.48 -8.55 0.79
C ASN A 78 -23.13 -9.45 1.99
N LYS A 79 -22.00 -10.16 1.94
CA LYS A 79 -21.56 -11.06 3.02
C LYS A 79 -20.08 -10.87 3.32
N GLN A 80 -19.75 -10.73 4.60
CA GLN A 80 -18.38 -10.75 5.09
C GLN A 80 -17.89 -12.20 5.18
N ASP A 81 -16.62 -12.46 4.82
CA ASP A 81 -16.02 -13.78 4.98
C ASP A 81 -15.54 -14.02 6.43
N ALA A 82 -15.35 -15.30 6.78
CA ALA A 82 -14.98 -15.70 8.14
C ALA A 82 -13.65 -15.09 8.59
N VAL A 83 -12.68 -14.95 7.69
CA VAL A 83 -11.35 -14.35 7.97
C VAL A 83 -11.49 -12.85 8.23
N GLY A 84 -12.27 -12.15 7.43
CA GLY A 84 -12.56 -10.72 7.63
C GLY A 84 -13.28 -10.45 8.95
N LEU A 85 -14.17 -11.37 9.37
CA LEU A 85 -14.83 -11.31 10.67
C LEU A 85 -13.85 -11.56 11.83
N ALA A 86 -13.03 -12.59 11.75
CA ALA A 86 -12.06 -12.95 12.78
C ALA A 86 -11.01 -11.84 13.02
N LEU A 87 -10.60 -11.16 11.95
CA LEU A 87 -9.64 -10.04 12.01
C LEU A 87 -10.30 -8.67 12.26
N GLY A 88 -11.64 -8.61 12.34
CA GLY A 88 -12.39 -7.37 12.55
C GLY A 88 -12.19 -6.36 11.41
N MET A 89 -12.01 -6.83 10.18
CA MET A 89 -11.80 -6.01 8.99
C MET A 89 -13.13 -5.47 8.44
N ASN A 90 -13.78 -4.65 9.21
CA ASN A 90 -14.99 -3.92 8.86
C ASN A 90 -14.89 -2.50 9.42
N GLY A 91 -15.73 -1.62 8.99
CA GLY A 91 -15.74 -0.27 9.52
C GLY A 91 -16.85 0.58 8.94
N VAL A 92 -16.94 1.74 9.55
CA VAL A 92 -17.88 2.79 9.18
C VAL A 92 -17.06 4.01 8.80
N PHE A 93 -17.38 4.65 7.70
CA PHE A 93 -16.76 5.91 7.37
C PHE A 93 -17.83 6.95 6.98
N LEU A 94 -17.59 8.19 7.37
CA LEU A 94 -18.44 9.31 6.98
C LEU A 94 -18.01 9.82 5.61
N GLU A 95 -18.90 9.79 4.63
CA GLU A 95 -18.66 10.36 3.30
C GLU A 95 -18.74 11.89 3.36
N PRO A 96 -17.62 12.63 3.19
CA PRO A 96 -17.66 14.09 3.37
C PRO A 96 -18.50 14.82 2.32
N SER A 97 -18.76 14.21 1.17
CA SER A 97 -19.52 14.81 0.07
C SER A 97 -21.03 14.71 0.25
N THR A 98 -21.51 13.64 0.89
CA THR A 98 -22.95 13.37 1.06
C THR A 98 -23.41 13.42 2.50
N GLY A 99 -22.48 13.42 3.48
CA GLY A 99 -22.79 13.30 4.91
C GLY A 99 -23.34 11.93 5.30
N GLU A 100 -23.34 10.96 4.39
CA GLU A 100 -23.82 9.61 4.66
C GLU A 100 -22.81 8.78 5.42
N VAL A 101 -23.31 7.98 6.36
CA VAL A 101 -22.52 6.98 7.07
C VAL A 101 -22.52 5.71 6.25
N VAL A 102 -21.35 5.33 5.71
CA VAL A 102 -21.17 4.14 4.87
C VAL A 102 -20.60 3.00 5.71
N ASP A 103 -21.42 1.98 5.94
CA ASP A 103 -21.00 0.70 6.51
C ASP A 103 -20.37 -0.16 5.41
N TRP A 104 -19.13 -0.62 5.63
CA TRP A 104 -18.45 -1.48 4.67
C TRP A 104 -17.88 -2.74 5.33
N LYS A 105 -17.86 -3.81 4.55
CA LYS A 105 -17.40 -5.13 4.96
C LYS A 105 -16.41 -5.66 3.94
N THR A 106 -15.46 -6.46 4.39
CA THR A 106 -14.51 -7.12 3.50
C THR A 106 -15.03 -8.47 3.04
N HIS A 107 -14.68 -8.85 1.81
CA HIS A 107 -14.87 -10.18 1.26
C HIS A 107 -13.56 -10.66 0.61
N ARG A 108 -13.41 -11.98 0.43
CA ARG A 108 -12.19 -12.59 -0.12
C ARG A 108 -10.92 -12.16 0.60
N THR A 109 -11.00 -11.96 1.91
CA THR A 109 -9.90 -11.45 2.75
C THR A 109 -8.66 -12.33 2.64
N LEU A 110 -8.82 -13.66 2.63
CA LEU A 110 -7.69 -14.58 2.48
C LEU A 110 -6.95 -14.39 1.15
N ALA A 111 -7.67 -14.25 0.04
CA ALA A 111 -7.06 -13.98 -1.27
C ALA A 111 -6.35 -12.62 -1.29
N GLY A 112 -6.92 -11.60 -0.63
CA GLY A 112 -6.29 -10.31 -0.43
C GLY A 112 -4.97 -10.43 0.34
N LEU A 113 -4.95 -11.13 1.47
CA LEU A 113 -3.75 -11.35 2.28
C LEU A 113 -2.65 -12.09 1.50
N LEU A 114 -3.00 -13.12 0.72
CA LEU A 114 -2.05 -13.82 -0.15
C LEU A 114 -1.45 -12.89 -1.21
N LEU A 115 -2.26 -12.02 -1.82
CA LEU A 115 -1.75 -11.01 -2.75
C LEU A 115 -0.85 -10.00 -2.05
N PHE A 116 -1.12 -9.63 -0.81
CA PHE A 116 -0.25 -8.73 -0.05
C PHE A 116 1.13 -9.33 0.27
N ILE A 117 1.26 -10.66 0.32
CA ILE A 117 2.58 -11.34 0.36
C ILE A 117 3.36 -11.02 -0.91
N VAL A 118 2.76 -11.25 -2.07
CA VAL A 118 3.41 -10.99 -3.37
C VAL A 118 3.74 -9.50 -3.53
N ILE A 119 2.78 -8.63 -3.22
CA ILE A 119 2.94 -7.18 -3.29
C ILE A 119 4.06 -6.70 -2.36
N GLY A 120 4.14 -7.24 -1.14
CA GLY A 120 5.21 -6.92 -0.19
C GLY A 120 6.60 -7.28 -0.73
N ILE A 121 6.76 -8.50 -1.28
CA ILE A 121 8.02 -8.93 -1.89
C ILE A 121 8.40 -8.00 -3.05
N MET A 122 7.47 -7.71 -3.96
CA MET A 122 7.73 -6.84 -5.11
C MET A 122 8.05 -5.41 -4.69
N ALA A 123 7.30 -4.87 -3.72
CA ALA A 123 7.54 -3.53 -3.19
C ALA A 123 8.93 -3.40 -2.55
N GLY A 124 9.34 -4.40 -1.79
CA GLY A 124 10.67 -4.46 -1.20
C GLY A 124 11.77 -4.59 -2.26
N MET A 125 11.60 -5.49 -3.24
CA MET A 125 12.58 -5.75 -4.29
C MET A 125 12.84 -4.54 -5.17
N PHE A 126 11.81 -3.79 -5.55
CA PHE A 126 11.96 -2.63 -6.43
C PHE A 126 12.17 -1.32 -5.68
N GLY A 127 11.87 -1.25 -4.38
CA GLY A 127 11.94 -0.02 -3.60
C GLY A 127 10.95 1.08 -4.04
N LEU A 128 9.92 0.72 -4.82
CA LEU A 128 8.91 1.64 -5.37
C LEU A 128 7.77 1.93 -4.41
N GLY A 129 7.67 1.18 -3.32
CA GLY A 129 6.48 1.17 -2.47
C GLY A 129 5.31 0.40 -3.11
N ALA A 130 4.38 -0.06 -2.27
CA ALA A 130 3.26 -0.93 -2.69
C ALA A 130 1.98 -0.15 -3.05
N GLY A 131 2.00 1.18 -3.07
CA GLY A 131 0.80 2.01 -3.22
C GLY A 131 -0.01 1.75 -4.49
N TRP A 132 0.67 1.43 -5.58
CA TRP A 132 0.08 1.10 -6.86
C TRP A 132 -0.80 -0.16 -6.83
N ALA A 133 -0.46 -1.16 -6.02
CA ALA A 133 -1.20 -2.42 -5.91
C ALA A 133 -2.13 -2.45 -4.68
N ASN A 134 -1.79 -1.78 -3.59
CA ASN A 134 -2.58 -1.78 -2.37
C ASN A 134 -4.01 -1.29 -2.62
N VAL A 135 -4.18 -0.18 -3.36
CA VAL A 135 -5.50 0.41 -3.62
C VAL A 135 -6.39 -0.51 -4.45
N PRO A 136 -5.95 -1.05 -5.61
CA PRO A 136 -6.75 -2.02 -6.36
C PRO A 136 -7.12 -3.26 -5.57
N VAL A 137 -6.20 -3.84 -4.82
CA VAL A 137 -6.48 -5.05 -4.03
C VAL A 137 -7.48 -4.78 -2.92
N LEU A 138 -7.33 -3.70 -2.17
CA LEU A 138 -8.27 -3.31 -1.13
C LEU A 138 -9.66 -2.99 -1.70
N ASN A 139 -9.73 -2.23 -2.81
CA ASN A 139 -10.99 -1.78 -3.37
C ASN A 139 -11.68 -2.86 -4.22
N LEU A 140 -10.98 -3.43 -5.21
CA LEU A 140 -11.60 -4.33 -6.20
C LEU A 140 -11.72 -5.76 -5.69
N LEU A 141 -10.72 -6.26 -4.96
CA LEU A 141 -10.72 -7.63 -4.48
C LEU A 141 -11.39 -7.76 -3.11
N MET A 142 -11.05 -6.88 -2.16
CA MET A 142 -11.56 -6.97 -0.79
C MET A 142 -12.84 -6.15 -0.56
N GLY A 143 -13.25 -5.31 -1.51
CA GLY A 143 -14.50 -4.55 -1.44
C GLY A 143 -14.48 -3.35 -0.49
N VAL A 144 -13.30 -2.83 -0.16
CA VAL A 144 -13.15 -1.64 0.67
C VAL A 144 -13.47 -0.38 -0.14
N PRO A 145 -14.23 0.60 0.39
CA PRO A 145 -14.49 1.86 -0.31
C PRO A 145 -13.21 2.57 -0.75
N LEU A 146 -13.21 3.18 -1.92
CA LEU A 146 -12.01 3.76 -2.55
C LEU A 146 -11.28 4.75 -1.63
N LYS A 147 -12.00 5.64 -0.95
CA LYS A 147 -11.39 6.63 -0.03
C LYS A 147 -10.68 5.96 1.15
N VAL A 148 -11.29 4.91 1.72
CA VAL A 148 -10.70 4.11 2.80
C VAL A 148 -9.50 3.32 2.28
N SER A 149 -9.59 2.75 1.07
CA SER A 149 -8.48 2.04 0.42
C SER A 149 -7.26 2.94 0.21
N VAL A 150 -7.47 4.16 -0.28
CA VAL A 150 -6.39 5.15 -0.48
C VAL A 150 -5.76 5.57 0.85
N GLY A 151 -6.57 5.91 1.85
CA GLY A 151 -6.07 6.28 3.18
C GLY A 151 -5.30 5.15 3.85
N THR A 152 -5.85 3.93 3.83
CA THR A 152 -5.21 2.73 4.37
C THR A 152 -3.93 2.38 3.62
N SER A 153 -3.91 2.51 2.28
CA SER A 153 -2.73 2.29 1.46
C SER A 153 -1.56 3.21 1.84
N LYS A 154 -1.81 4.49 2.12
CA LYS A 154 -0.76 5.42 2.57
C LYS A 154 -0.15 5.00 3.90
N PHE A 155 -0.98 4.52 4.82
CA PHE A 155 -0.51 3.98 6.10
C PHE A 155 0.29 2.68 5.90
N LEU A 156 -0.18 1.76 5.06
CA LEU A 156 0.56 0.54 4.69
C LEU A 156 1.92 0.87 4.10
N LEU A 157 1.99 1.84 3.19
CA LEU A 157 3.23 2.31 2.59
C LEU A 157 4.25 2.76 3.65
N SER A 158 3.82 3.54 4.64
CA SER A 158 4.74 4.02 5.67
C SER A 158 5.41 2.88 6.44
N ILE A 159 4.70 1.78 6.68
CA ILE A 159 5.25 0.61 7.39
C ILE A 159 6.11 -0.26 6.47
N THR A 160 5.59 -0.62 5.29
CA THR A 160 6.30 -1.50 4.35
C THR A 160 7.58 -0.86 3.81
N ASP A 161 7.53 0.43 3.49
CA ASP A 161 8.69 1.15 2.98
C ASP A 161 9.75 1.41 4.06
N THR A 162 9.34 1.56 5.33
CA THR A 162 10.28 1.63 6.46
C THR A 162 11.07 0.32 6.57
N SER A 163 10.38 -0.81 6.46
CA SER A 163 10.99 -2.13 6.55
C SER A 163 12.00 -2.39 5.42
N ALA A 164 11.65 -2.04 4.18
CA ALA A 164 12.57 -2.14 3.04
C ALA A 164 13.72 -1.14 3.15
N ALA A 165 13.43 0.11 3.53
CA ALA A 165 14.43 1.17 3.68
C ALA A 165 15.51 0.78 4.70
N TRP A 166 15.12 0.12 5.80
CA TRP A 166 16.06 -0.41 6.79
C TRP A 166 17.08 -1.36 6.17
N VAL A 167 16.63 -2.29 5.32
CA VAL A 167 17.52 -3.24 4.61
C VAL A 167 18.51 -2.49 3.72
N TYR A 168 18.02 -1.58 2.86
CA TYR A 168 18.85 -0.82 1.93
C TYR A 168 19.85 0.12 2.63
N LEU A 169 19.46 0.70 3.79
CA LEU A 169 20.35 1.54 4.60
C LEU A 169 21.48 0.72 5.22
N ASN A 170 21.17 -0.45 5.79
CA ASN A 170 22.19 -1.30 6.38
C ASN A 170 23.19 -1.85 5.35
N GLN A 171 22.77 -2.01 4.12
CA GLN A 171 23.64 -2.46 3.01
C GLN A 171 24.41 -1.30 2.35
N GLY A 172 24.25 -0.08 2.82
CA GLY A 172 24.97 1.08 2.28
C GLY A 172 24.55 1.48 0.85
N CYS A 173 23.41 0.97 0.37
CA CYS A 173 22.93 1.20 -1.01
C CYS A 173 22.28 2.59 -1.21
N VAL A 174 22.23 3.42 -0.17
CA VAL A 174 21.60 4.73 -0.22
C VAL A 174 22.65 5.82 -0.45
N ILE A 175 22.47 6.60 -1.51
CA ILE A 175 23.30 7.75 -1.81
C ILE A 175 22.67 9.00 -1.15
N PRO A 176 23.21 9.53 -0.03
CA PRO A 176 22.58 10.63 0.71
C PRO A 176 22.42 11.89 -0.12
N LEU A 177 23.40 12.18 -0.98
CA LEU A 177 23.40 13.38 -1.83
C LEU A 177 22.19 13.45 -2.78
N MET A 178 21.67 12.30 -3.22
CA MET A 178 20.46 12.23 -4.06
C MET A 178 19.18 12.11 -3.24
N ALA A 179 19.24 11.39 -2.12
CA ALA A 179 18.07 11.12 -1.28
C ALA A 179 17.60 12.36 -0.53
N ILE A 180 18.51 13.15 0.05
CA ILE A 180 18.16 14.29 0.91
C ILE A 180 17.37 15.38 0.17
N PRO A 181 17.81 15.89 -1.00
CA PRO A 181 17.06 16.91 -1.74
C PRO A 181 15.65 16.41 -2.16
N SER A 182 15.56 15.15 -2.57
CA SER A 182 14.29 14.55 -2.99
C SER A 182 13.30 14.43 -1.82
N ILE A 183 13.77 14.04 -0.64
CA ILE A 183 12.96 13.96 0.58
C ILE A 183 12.48 15.35 1.00
N VAL A 184 13.38 16.33 1.06
CA VAL A 184 13.04 17.70 1.45
C VAL A 184 12.02 18.30 0.48
N GLY A 185 12.24 18.16 -0.83
CA GLY A 185 11.32 18.65 -1.85
C GLY A 185 9.93 18.03 -1.73
N LEU A 186 9.86 16.73 -1.47
CA LEU A 186 8.60 16.01 -1.31
C LEU A 186 7.86 16.43 -0.02
N MET A 187 8.60 16.60 1.09
CA MET A 187 8.00 17.05 2.36
C MET A 187 7.46 18.48 2.23
N LEU A 188 8.20 19.39 1.63
CA LEU A 188 7.74 20.75 1.38
C LEU A 188 6.51 20.77 0.45
N GLY A 189 6.55 20.00 -0.65
CA GLY A 189 5.43 19.88 -1.58
C GLY A 189 4.16 19.34 -0.92
N SER A 190 4.28 18.39 0.02
CA SER A 190 3.13 17.83 0.73
C SER A 190 2.49 18.78 1.74
N VAL A 191 3.22 19.80 2.20
CA VAL A 191 2.69 20.84 3.11
C VAL A 191 1.98 21.95 2.33
N VAL A 192 2.46 22.25 1.11
CA VAL A 192 1.91 23.30 0.26
C VAL A 192 0.68 22.86 -0.52
N GLY A 193 0.56 21.55 -0.89
CA GLY A 193 -0.57 20.99 -1.63
C GLY A 193 -1.59 20.35 -0.71
#